data_63d905fccdf1c6f55dee7004f2ccc424
#
_entry.id   63d905fccdf1c6f55dee7004f2ccc424
#
_cell.length_a   1.000
_cell.length_b   1.000
_cell.length_c   1.000
_cell.angle_alpha   90.00
_cell.angle_beta   90.00
_cell.angle_gamma   90.00
#
_symmetry.space_group_name_H-M   'P 1'
#
loop_
_entity.id
_entity.type
_entity.pdbx_description
1 polymer ?
#
loop_
_entity_poly.entity_id
_entity_poly.type
_entity_poly.pdbx_seq_one_letter_code
_entity_poly.pdbx_strand_id
1 'polypeptide(L)'
;LLSRRQRQMCIRDRFLLRCEKVYGAEKEEKTPAARLQGMIRRAYEQTGLPVVVLIDEYDAPLLDSNSNIPLQQELRNELRKFFSPLKGLGQYLRFLFITGISKFSQMSIFSELNNLKNISMRDDFSAICGITERELLDELRPDIERMALANGETYEAACAHLKRQYDGYHFSKHCEDIYL
;
A
#
# COMPACT_ATOMS: atom_id res chain seq x y z
N LEU A 1 -27.15 7.11 2.81
CA LEU A 1 -25.76 6.71 3.11
C LEU A 1 -25.42 5.46 2.30
N LEU A 2 -24.38 5.52 1.47
CA LEU A 2 -23.88 4.36 0.72
C LEU A 2 -23.41 3.27 1.70
N SER A 3 -23.73 2.00 1.39
CA SER A 3 -23.18 0.89 2.15
C SER A 3 -21.64 0.86 2.05
N ARG A 4 -20.95 0.19 2.99
CA ARG A 4 -19.49 0.04 2.96
C ARG A 4 -19.01 -0.56 1.63
N ARG A 5 -19.72 -1.58 1.11
CA ARG A 5 -19.48 -2.17 -0.21
C ARG A 5 -19.54 -1.13 -1.32
N GLN A 6 -20.60 -0.32 -1.36
CA GLN A 6 -20.76 0.72 -2.38
C GLN A 6 -19.65 1.76 -2.32
N ARG A 7 -19.18 2.14 -1.13
CA ARG A 7 -18.05 3.08 -0.98
C ARG A 7 -16.75 2.52 -1.56
N GLN A 8 -16.43 1.27 -1.28
CA GLN A 8 -15.21 0.63 -1.79
C GLN A 8 -15.27 0.47 -3.32
N MET A 9 -16.40 0.06 -3.86
CA MET A 9 -16.61 0.00 -5.31
C MET A 9 -16.47 1.38 -5.95
N CYS A 10 -17.01 2.43 -5.33
CA CYS A 10 -16.87 3.81 -5.81
C CYS A 10 -15.41 4.30 -5.82
N ILE A 11 -14.58 3.95 -4.82
CA ILE A 11 -13.16 4.33 -4.77
C ILE A 11 -12.41 3.65 -5.91
N ARG A 12 -12.54 2.34 -6.07
CA ARG A 12 -11.94 1.56 -7.16
C ARG A 12 -12.35 2.10 -8.54
N ASP A 13 -13.63 2.29 -8.75
CA ASP A 13 -14.15 2.73 -10.03
C ASP A 13 -13.71 4.17 -10.36
N ARG A 14 -13.60 5.04 -9.35
CA ARG A 14 -13.08 6.40 -9.50
C ARG A 14 -11.60 6.39 -9.88
N PHE A 15 -10.80 5.50 -9.28
CA PHE A 15 -9.40 5.31 -9.66
C PHE A 15 -9.27 4.88 -11.12
N LEU A 16 -10.00 3.83 -11.52
CA LEU A 16 -10.00 3.34 -12.91
C LEU A 16 -10.41 4.44 -13.90
N LEU A 17 -11.48 5.18 -13.59
CA LEU A 17 -11.93 6.30 -14.44
C LEU A 17 -10.88 7.41 -14.58
N ARG A 18 -10.09 7.70 -13.55
CA ARG A 18 -8.99 8.68 -13.64
C ARG A 18 -7.90 8.20 -14.59
N CYS A 19 -7.50 6.95 -14.46
CA CYS A 19 -6.48 6.36 -15.31
C CYS A 19 -6.95 6.22 -16.76
N GLU A 20 -8.20 5.86 -16.97
CA GLU A 20 -8.81 5.78 -18.32
C GLU A 20 -8.87 7.14 -19.05
N LYS A 21 -8.98 8.25 -18.31
CA LYS A 21 -8.85 9.59 -18.90
C LYS A 21 -7.47 9.86 -19.47
N VAL A 22 -6.44 9.21 -18.92
CA VAL A 22 -5.05 9.38 -19.34
C VAL A 22 -4.69 8.38 -20.44
N TYR A 23 -5.00 7.11 -20.24
CA TYR A 23 -4.55 6.00 -21.08
C TYR A 23 -5.64 5.45 -22.02
N GLY A 24 -6.87 5.97 -21.93
CA GLY A 24 -8.00 5.49 -22.70
C GLY A 24 -8.70 4.29 -22.07
N ALA A 25 -9.81 3.86 -22.69
CA ALA A 25 -10.61 2.69 -22.32
C ALA A 25 -11.09 1.97 -23.56
N GLU A 26 -11.29 0.64 -23.48
CA GLU A 26 -11.85 -0.19 -24.54
C GLU A 26 -13.27 -0.65 -24.16
N LYS A 27 -14.17 -0.74 -25.15
CA LYS A 27 -15.58 -1.11 -24.93
C LYS A 27 -15.77 -2.53 -24.39
N GLU A 28 -14.80 -3.39 -24.64
CA GLU A 28 -14.77 -4.80 -24.24
C GLU A 28 -14.40 -4.96 -22.76
N GLU A 29 -13.79 -3.96 -22.14
CA GLU A 29 -13.34 -3.96 -20.75
C GLU A 29 -14.50 -3.71 -19.78
N LYS A 30 -15.47 -4.65 -19.72
CA LYS A 30 -16.70 -4.50 -18.93
C LYS A 30 -16.53 -4.72 -17.44
N THR A 31 -15.47 -5.40 -17.02
CA THR A 31 -15.23 -5.69 -15.59
C THR A 31 -14.10 -4.81 -15.04
N PRO A 32 -14.10 -4.49 -13.74
CA PRO A 32 -12.99 -3.75 -13.12
C PRO A 32 -11.63 -4.41 -13.31
N ALA A 33 -11.59 -5.74 -13.33
CA ALA A 33 -10.39 -6.53 -13.60
C ALA A 33 -9.88 -6.32 -15.03
N ALA A 34 -10.77 -6.40 -16.03
CA ALA A 34 -10.42 -6.17 -17.43
C ALA A 34 -9.96 -4.71 -17.66
N ARG A 35 -10.62 -3.75 -17.03
CA ARG A 35 -10.24 -2.33 -17.07
C ARG A 35 -8.83 -2.11 -16.49
N LEU A 36 -8.52 -2.72 -15.33
CA LEU A 36 -7.18 -2.66 -14.73
C LEU A 36 -6.12 -3.25 -15.69
N GLN A 37 -6.41 -4.41 -16.25
CA GLN A 37 -5.50 -5.09 -17.20
C GLN A 37 -5.26 -4.24 -18.45
N GLY A 38 -6.30 -3.75 -19.09
CA GLY A 38 -6.19 -2.93 -20.30
C GLY A 38 -5.50 -1.61 -20.04
N MET A 39 -5.75 -0.98 -18.89
CA MET A 39 -5.07 0.24 -18.48
C MET A 39 -3.55 0.04 -18.35
N ILE A 40 -3.09 -1.02 -17.70
CA ILE A 40 -1.66 -1.33 -17.53
C ILE A 40 -1.02 -1.58 -18.90
N ARG A 41 -1.69 -2.36 -19.76
CA ARG A 41 -1.21 -2.63 -21.12
C ARG A 41 -1.07 -1.33 -21.93
N ARG A 42 -2.11 -0.50 -22.00
CA ARG A 42 -2.08 0.77 -22.75
C ARG A 42 -1.07 1.77 -22.18
N ALA A 43 -0.91 1.83 -20.86
CA ALA A 43 0.12 2.68 -20.25
C ALA A 43 1.52 2.29 -20.76
N TYR A 44 1.82 0.99 -20.80
CA TYR A 44 3.06 0.47 -21.37
C TYR A 44 3.19 0.78 -22.88
N GLU A 45 2.16 0.47 -23.66
CA GLU A 45 2.16 0.67 -25.11
C GLU A 45 2.35 2.14 -25.52
N GLN A 46 1.75 3.08 -24.78
CA GLN A 46 1.83 4.51 -25.07
C GLN A 46 3.15 5.14 -24.61
N THR A 47 3.74 4.64 -23.54
CA THR A 47 4.96 5.24 -22.95
C THR A 47 6.24 4.51 -23.33
N GLY A 48 6.15 3.24 -23.73
CA GLY A 48 7.29 2.33 -23.89
C GLY A 48 7.98 1.97 -22.58
N LEU A 49 7.41 2.36 -21.42
CA LEU A 49 7.99 2.17 -20.10
C LEU A 49 7.20 1.13 -19.30
N PRO A 50 7.87 0.17 -18.64
CA PRO A 50 7.21 -0.77 -17.75
C PRO A 50 6.53 -0.06 -16.57
N VAL A 51 5.30 -0.52 -16.25
CA VAL A 51 4.41 0.11 -15.28
C VAL A 51 4.81 -0.28 -13.85
N VAL A 52 4.75 0.66 -12.92
CA VAL A 52 4.84 0.43 -11.48
C VAL A 52 3.43 0.41 -10.91
N VAL A 53 3.09 -0.63 -10.15
CA VAL A 53 1.81 -0.75 -9.45
C VAL A 53 2.06 -0.76 -7.96
N LEU A 54 1.48 0.21 -7.25
CA LEU A 54 1.55 0.34 -5.80
C LEU A 54 0.12 0.18 -5.24
N ILE A 55 -0.04 -0.77 -4.33
CA ILE A 55 -1.32 -1.06 -3.66
C ILE A 55 -1.10 -0.93 -2.17
N ASP A 56 -1.65 0.11 -1.59
CA ASP A 56 -1.59 0.36 -0.16
C ASP A 56 -2.88 -0.10 0.52
N GLU A 57 -2.76 -0.62 1.73
CA GLU A 57 -3.89 -1.08 2.56
C GLU A 57 -4.88 -1.99 1.81
N TYR A 58 -4.39 -2.99 1.07
CA TYR A 58 -5.24 -3.88 0.27
C TYR A 58 -6.37 -4.55 1.07
N ASP A 59 -6.20 -4.68 2.37
CA ASP A 59 -7.09 -5.35 3.31
C ASP A 59 -8.02 -4.41 4.08
N ALA A 60 -7.89 -3.10 3.94
CA ALA A 60 -8.76 -2.12 4.59
C ALA A 60 -10.26 -2.43 4.43
N PRO A 61 -10.79 -2.82 3.24
CA PRO A 61 -12.18 -3.19 3.09
C PRO A 61 -12.62 -4.37 3.96
N LEU A 62 -11.70 -5.29 4.24
CA LEU A 62 -11.95 -6.48 5.04
C LEU A 62 -11.91 -6.18 6.52
N LEU A 63 -10.98 -5.33 6.95
CA LEU A 63 -10.88 -4.87 8.34
C LEU A 63 -12.15 -4.10 8.74
N ASP A 64 -12.63 -3.25 7.87
CA ASP A 64 -13.89 -2.50 8.09
C ASP A 64 -15.14 -3.39 8.19
N SER A 65 -15.07 -4.63 7.73
CA SER A 65 -16.19 -5.57 7.68
C SER A 65 -16.12 -6.70 8.71
N ASN A 66 -15.22 -6.63 9.69
CA ASN A 66 -14.93 -7.71 10.65
C ASN A 66 -16.15 -8.29 11.38
N SER A 67 -17.21 -7.50 11.59
CA SER A 67 -18.44 -7.95 12.24
C SER A 67 -19.45 -8.62 11.29
N ASN A 68 -19.17 -8.69 9.98
CA ASN A 68 -20.08 -9.22 8.97
C ASN A 68 -19.38 -10.26 8.08
N ILE A 69 -19.41 -11.52 8.50
CA ILE A 69 -18.74 -12.63 7.82
C ILE A 69 -19.18 -12.80 6.35
N PRO A 70 -20.50 -12.77 6.00
CA PRO A 70 -20.93 -12.87 4.61
C PRO A 70 -20.37 -11.74 3.73
N LEU A 71 -20.41 -10.50 4.21
CA LEU A 71 -19.86 -9.35 3.50
C LEU A 71 -18.35 -9.48 3.32
N GLN A 72 -17.64 -9.94 4.34
CA GLN A 72 -16.20 -10.15 4.28
C GLN A 72 -15.82 -11.18 3.21
N GLN A 73 -16.58 -12.28 3.12
CA GLN A 73 -16.35 -13.30 2.10
C GLN A 73 -16.61 -12.77 0.68
N GLU A 74 -17.64 -11.97 0.51
CA GLU A 74 -17.94 -11.31 -0.77
C GLU A 74 -16.82 -10.35 -1.17
N LEU A 75 -16.36 -9.49 -0.25
CA LEU A 75 -15.26 -8.56 -0.49
C LEU A 75 -13.95 -9.28 -0.85
N ARG A 76 -13.63 -10.39 -0.19
CA ARG A 76 -12.47 -11.23 -0.55
C ARG A 76 -12.54 -11.71 -1.98
N ASN A 77 -13.70 -12.20 -2.41
CA ASN A 77 -13.90 -12.69 -3.77
C ASN A 77 -13.78 -11.56 -4.80
N GLU A 78 -14.30 -10.39 -4.50
CA GLU A 78 -14.19 -9.21 -5.38
C GLU A 78 -12.72 -8.71 -5.48
N LEU A 79 -11.99 -8.66 -4.37
CA LEU A 79 -10.57 -8.29 -4.38
C LEU A 79 -9.72 -9.31 -5.15
N ARG A 80 -9.99 -10.61 -4.96
CA ARG A 80 -9.32 -11.67 -5.73
C ARG A 80 -9.54 -11.50 -7.23
N LYS A 81 -10.79 -11.33 -7.67
CA LYS A 81 -11.13 -11.11 -9.08
C LYS A 81 -10.44 -9.86 -9.63
N PHE A 82 -10.37 -8.79 -8.84
CA PHE A 82 -9.78 -7.53 -9.26
C PHE A 82 -8.27 -7.61 -9.45
N PHE A 83 -7.56 -8.31 -8.56
CA PHE A 83 -6.09 -8.41 -8.59
C PHE A 83 -5.57 -9.61 -9.40
N SER A 84 -6.39 -10.62 -9.66
CA SER A 84 -6.00 -11.83 -10.42
C SER A 84 -5.29 -11.53 -11.76
N PRO A 85 -5.69 -10.53 -12.57
CA PRO A 85 -5.02 -10.21 -13.81
C PRO A 85 -3.55 -9.82 -13.67
N LEU A 86 -3.12 -9.32 -12.52
CA LEU A 86 -1.72 -8.90 -12.30
C LEU A 86 -0.72 -10.04 -12.51
N LYS A 87 -1.15 -11.30 -12.33
CA LYS A 87 -0.32 -12.49 -12.60
C LYS A 87 0.16 -12.57 -14.05
N GLY A 88 -0.71 -12.25 -14.99
CA GLY A 88 -0.42 -12.35 -16.43
C GLY A 88 0.27 -11.12 -17.02
N LEU A 89 0.47 -10.07 -16.22
CA LEU A 89 0.98 -8.78 -16.70
C LEU A 89 2.49 -8.58 -16.50
N GLY A 90 3.24 -9.61 -16.13
CA GLY A 90 4.66 -9.50 -15.80
C GLY A 90 5.51 -8.82 -16.87
N GLN A 91 5.19 -8.99 -18.15
CA GLN A 91 5.89 -8.32 -19.26
C GLN A 91 5.67 -6.80 -19.33
N TYR A 92 4.59 -6.30 -18.74
CA TYR A 92 4.25 -4.88 -18.70
C TYR A 92 4.65 -4.21 -17.37
N LEU A 93 4.96 -5.02 -16.33
CA LEU A 93 5.25 -4.52 -14.99
C LEU A 93 6.75 -4.41 -14.72
N ARG A 94 7.18 -3.26 -14.23
CA ARG A 94 8.52 -3.06 -13.67
C ARG A 94 8.58 -3.50 -12.21
N PHE A 95 7.51 -3.20 -11.46
CA PHE A 95 7.44 -3.44 -10.03
C PHE A 95 5.98 -3.51 -9.57
N LEU A 96 5.70 -4.43 -8.66
CA LEU A 96 4.43 -4.53 -7.97
C LEU A 96 4.72 -4.56 -6.47
N PHE A 97 4.18 -3.59 -5.72
CA PHE A 97 4.31 -3.51 -4.28
C PHE A 97 2.94 -3.44 -3.63
N ILE A 98 2.73 -4.28 -2.62
CA ILE A 98 1.45 -4.43 -1.94
C ILE A 98 1.68 -4.34 -0.44
N THR A 99 0.96 -3.44 0.24
CA THR A 99 0.97 -3.31 1.71
C THR A 99 -0.39 -3.63 2.30
N GLY A 100 -0.40 -4.00 3.58
CA GLY A 100 -1.60 -4.24 4.37
C GLY A 100 -1.24 -4.71 5.77
N ILE A 101 -2.20 -4.61 6.69
CA ILE A 101 -2.03 -4.99 8.10
C ILE A 101 -2.16 -6.50 8.30
N SER A 102 -3.03 -7.15 7.54
CA SER A 102 -3.29 -8.58 7.65
C SER A 102 -2.18 -9.40 7.02
N LYS A 103 -1.75 -10.47 7.70
CA LYS A 103 -0.75 -11.39 7.13
C LYS A 103 -1.24 -11.95 5.80
N PHE A 104 -0.45 -11.75 4.77
CA PHE A 104 -0.68 -12.20 3.40
C PHE A 104 -1.07 -13.68 3.29
N SER A 105 -0.46 -14.56 4.11
CA SER A 105 -0.71 -16.00 4.14
C SER A 105 -2.11 -16.38 4.63
N GLN A 106 -2.82 -15.50 5.34
CA GLN A 106 -4.16 -15.76 5.85
C GLN A 106 -5.26 -15.35 4.87
N MET A 107 -4.92 -14.62 3.83
CA MET A 107 -5.86 -14.12 2.86
C MET A 107 -5.64 -14.77 1.50
N SER A 108 -6.55 -15.63 1.09
CA SER A 108 -6.56 -16.29 -0.22
C SER A 108 -6.72 -15.35 -1.43
N ILE A 109 -6.68 -14.03 -1.21
CA ILE A 109 -6.83 -13.01 -2.25
C ILE A 109 -5.70 -13.10 -3.28
N PHE A 110 -4.48 -13.30 -2.81
CA PHE A 110 -3.28 -13.35 -3.65
C PHE A 110 -2.72 -14.77 -3.82
N SER A 111 -3.48 -15.79 -3.46
CA SER A 111 -3.04 -17.20 -3.61
C SER A 111 -2.68 -17.57 -5.05
N GLU A 112 -3.22 -16.85 -6.01
CA GLU A 112 -2.94 -17.04 -7.44
C GLU A 112 -1.71 -16.25 -7.92
N LEU A 113 -1.23 -15.26 -7.15
CA LEU A 113 -0.04 -14.45 -7.46
C LEU A 113 1.21 -15.09 -6.89
N ASN A 114 1.63 -16.20 -7.45
CA ASN A 114 2.82 -16.97 -7.02
C ASN A 114 4.15 -16.26 -7.33
N ASN A 115 4.14 -15.14 -8.01
CA ASN A 115 5.30 -14.29 -8.31
C ASN A 115 5.58 -13.22 -7.25
N LEU A 116 4.74 -13.11 -6.21
CA LEU A 116 4.98 -12.19 -5.11
C LEU A 116 5.94 -12.77 -4.08
N LYS A 117 6.90 -11.94 -3.65
CA LYS A 117 7.81 -12.26 -2.55
C LYS A 117 7.29 -11.59 -1.27
N ASN A 118 6.99 -12.40 -0.26
CA ASN A 118 6.66 -11.84 1.05
C ASN A 118 7.93 -11.34 1.73
N ILE A 119 7.96 -10.04 2.01
CA ILE A 119 9.08 -9.34 2.68
C ILE A 119 8.73 -8.92 4.11
N SER A 120 7.49 -9.18 4.55
CA SER A 120 7.07 -8.87 5.91
C SER A 120 7.97 -9.57 6.94
N MET A 121 8.37 -8.86 7.99
CA MET A 121 9.23 -9.37 9.07
C MET A 121 10.63 -9.85 8.65
N ARG A 122 11.10 -9.44 7.48
CA ARG A 122 12.48 -9.70 7.06
C ARG A 122 13.38 -8.55 7.47
N ASP A 123 14.55 -8.88 8.04
CA ASP A 123 15.52 -7.90 8.54
C ASP A 123 16.00 -6.94 7.43
N ASP A 124 16.21 -7.46 6.19
CA ASP A 124 16.62 -6.66 5.02
C ASP A 124 15.63 -5.52 4.65
N PHE A 125 14.38 -5.60 5.13
CA PHE A 125 13.30 -4.67 4.80
C PHE A 125 12.68 -4.03 6.06
N SER A 126 13.32 -4.16 7.21
CA SER A 126 12.80 -3.67 8.49
C SER A 126 12.58 -2.15 8.53
N ALA A 127 13.35 -1.40 7.76
CA ALA A 127 13.27 0.06 7.67
C ALA A 127 12.51 0.57 6.42
N ILE A 128 11.73 -0.30 5.72
CA ILE A 128 11.01 0.12 4.51
C ILE A 128 9.79 1.02 4.82
N CYS A 129 9.28 0.94 6.04
CA CYS A 129 8.18 1.77 6.54
C CYS A 129 8.62 2.48 7.82
N GLY A 130 8.17 3.73 8.00
CA GLY A 130 8.57 4.55 9.13
C GLY A 130 9.93 5.22 8.93
N ILE A 131 10.49 5.76 10.00
CA ILE A 131 11.72 6.55 10.01
C ILE A 131 12.70 5.92 11.01
N THR A 132 13.92 5.63 10.59
CA THR A 132 14.97 5.15 11.48
C THR A 132 15.49 6.30 12.35
N GLU A 133 16.08 5.99 13.51
CA GLU A 133 16.70 7.01 14.36
C GLU A 133 17.78 7.80 13.59
N ARG A 134 18.57 7.14 12.75
CA ARG A 134 19.56 7.80 11.91
C ARG A 134 18.93 8.79 10.95
N GLU A 135 17.89 8.41 10.22
CA GLU A 135 17.18 9.31 9.29
C GLU A 135 16.54 10.49 10.04
N LEU A 136 15.96 10.22 11.22
CA LEU A 136 15.40 11.27 12.07
C LEU A 136 16.46 12.32 12.44
N LEU A 137 17.62 11.87 12.93
CA LEU A 137 18.67 12.76 13.42
C LEU A 137 19.47 13.43 12.29
N ASP A 138 19.65 12.77 11.15
CA ASP A 138 20.41 13.29 10.01
C ASP A 138 19.55 14.16 9.09
N GLU A 139 18.43 13.62 8.60
CA GLU A 139 17.59 14.26 7.56
C GLU A 139 16.64 15.30 8.14
N LEU A 140 16.06 15.04 9.32
CA LEU A 140 15.06 15.91 9.94
C LEU A 140 15.63 16.84 11.02
N ARG A 141 16.95 16.89 11.18
CA ARG A 141 17.61 17.73 12.17
C ARG A 141 17.15 19.19 12.13
N PRO A 142 17.07 19.87 10.96
CA PRO A 142 16.64 21.27 10.92
C PRO A 142 15.20 21.46 11.41
N ASP A 143 14.34 20.46 11.19
CA ASP A 143 12.93 20.49 11.62
C ASP A 143 12.82 20.29 13.13
N ILE A 144 13.63 19.39 13.69
CA ILE A 144 13.70 19.14 15.14
C ILE A 144 14.24 20.38 15.85
N GLU A 145 15.26 21.04 15.31
CA GLU A 145 15.81 22.30 15.88
C GLU A 145 14.76 23.43 15.88
N ARG A 146 13.96 23.56 14.80
CA ARG A 146 12.84 24.52 14.76
C ARG A 146 11.76 24.18 15.77
N MET A 147 11.42 22.91 15.93
CA MET A 147 10.46 22.43 16.91
C MET A 147 10.93 22.71 18.35
N ALA A 148 12.19 22.41 18.65
CA ALA A 148 12.80 22.67 19.95
C ALA A 148 12.73 24.16 20.30
N LEU A 149 13.11 25.03 19.36
CA LEU A 149 13.03 26.48 19.53
C LEU A 149 11.60 26.96 19.79
N ALA A 150 10.63 26.45 19.03
CA ALA A 150 9.22 26.81 19.19
C ALA A 150 8.65 26.40 20.56
N ASN A 151 9.13 25.27 21.10
CA ASN A 151 8.71 24.75 22.41
C ASN A 151 9.55 25.29 23.58
N GLY A 152 10.62 26.04 23.33
CA GLY A 152 11.52 26.56 24.37
C GLY A 152 12.33 25.44 25.04
N GLU A 153 12.66 24.38 24.33
CA GLU A 153 13.44 23.24 24.81
C GLU A 153 14.76 23.08 24.03
N THR A 154 15.67 22.27 24.55
CA THR A 154 16.91 21.95 23.82
C THR A 154 16.68 20.92 22.72
N TYR A 155 17.60 20.83 21.77
CA TYR A 155 17.54 19.82 20.70
C TYR A 155 17.48 18.39 21.28
N GLU A 156 18.28 18.10 22.30
CA GLU A 156 18.32 16.80 22.98
C GLU A 156 17.01 16.48 23.69
N ALA A 157 16.37 17.48 24.29
CA ALA A 157 15.05 17.32 24.92
C ALA A 157 13.98 17.04 23.86
N ALA A 158 14.02 17.73 22.72
CA ALA A 158 13.12 17.50 21.60
C ALA A 158 13.30 16.09 21.01
N CYS A 159 14.53 15.63 20.81
CA CYS A 159 14.81 14.25 20.37
C CYS A 159 14.25 13.22 21.37
N ALA A 160 14.49 13.42 22.67
CA ALA A 160 13.96 12.54 23.70
C ALA A 160 12.42 12.55 23.75
N HIS A 161 11.80 13.68 23.41
CA HIS A 161 10.36 13.83 23.32
C HIS A 161 9.80 13.00 22.14
N LEU A 162 10.40 13.15 20.95
CA LEU A 162 10.04 12.35 19.78
C LEU A 162 10.20 10.85 20.04
N LYS A 163 11.32 10.44 20.68
CA LYS A 163 11.56 9.06 21.04
C LYS A 163 10.44 8.48 21.93
N ARG A 164 10.02 9.20 22.95
CA ARG A 164 8.94 8.75 23.85
C ARG A 164 7.58 8.66 23.16
N GLN A 165 7.32 9.46 22.12
CA GLN A 165 6.03 9.55 21.47
C GLN A 165 5.88 8.58 20.28
N TYR A 166 6.95 8.35 19.53
CA TYR A 166 6.88 7.75 18.20
C TYR A 166 7.80 6.54 18.00
N ASP A 167 8.72 6.26 18.94
CA ASP A 167 9.61 5.11 18.87
C ASP A 167 8.97 3.83 19.41
N GLY A 168 9.55 2.69 19.03
CA GLY A 168 9.21 1.38 19.59
C GLY A 168 8.46 0.44 18.65
N TYR A 169 8.40 0.76 17.37
CA TYR A 169 7.88 -0.15 16.35
C TYR A 169 8.96 -1.04 15.78
N HIS A 170 8.68 -2.34 15.65
CA HIS A 170 9.60 -3.35 15.14
C HIS A 170 8.95 -4.08 13.96
N PHE A 171 9.59 -4.04 12.80
CA PHE A 171 9.15 -4.75 11.61
C PHE A 171 9.94 -6.05 11.34
N SER A 172 10.89 -6.39 12.22
CA SER A 172 11.57 -7.69 12.23
C SER A 172 12.09 -8.03 13.63
N LYS A 173 12.71 -9.20 13.80
CA LYS A 173 13.25 -9.63 15.10
C LYS A 173 14.58 -8.97 15.46
N HIS A 174 15.33 -8.53 14.47
CA HIS A 174 16.71 -8.04 14.60
C HIS A 174 16.86 -6.66 13.93
N CYS A 175 15.87 -5.79 14.08
CA CYS A 175 15.95 -4.43 13.57
C CYS A 175 16.12 -3.41 14.69
N GLU A 176 16.56 -2.23 14.33
CA GLU A 176 16.47 -1.04 15.17
C GLU A 176 15.01 -0.60 15.34
N ASP A 177 14.76 0.20 16.36
CA ASP A 177 13.46 0.81 16.60
C ASP A 177 13.12 1.79 15.48
N ILE A 178 11.86 1.79 15.08
CA ILE A 178 11.34 2.63 14.01
C ILE A 178 10.33 3.62 14.60
N TYR A 179 10.44 4.87 14.17
CA TYR A 179 9.52 5.95 14.50
C TYR A 179 8.34 5.95 13.51
N LEU A 180 7.11 5.97 14.02
CA LEU A 180 5.87 6.04 13.23
C LEU A 180 4.98 7.20 13.64
#